data_6644b045453fefaa37a7af0e0589c18f
#
_entry.id   6644b045453fefaa37a7af0e0589c18f
#
_cell.length_a   1.000
_cell.length_b   1.000
_cell.length_c   1.000
_cell.angle_alpha   90.00
_cell.angle_beta   90.00
_cell.angle_gamma   90.00
#
_symmetry.space_group_name_H-M   'P 1'
#
loop_
_entity.id
_entity.type
_entity.pdbx_description
1 polymer ?
#
loop_
_entity_poly.entity_id
_entity_poly.type
_entity_poly.pdbx_seq_one_letter_code
_entity_poly.pdbx_strand_id
1 'polypeptide(L)'
;VTTPYLFRALLVLLILGVIGGGVGVLVNLRAMEFSVEALVHSVFPGMVVGLAVGGIDGIIPGAGIVAALAAFALTFATKKHASEAGTAVVLTSFYGIGVVLSLSVGDYSGQLDALMFGRLLDVTDKRLYQAVVCAVIALAIVVYSWRKQISVAFDRTFAQSQKSNTVLVDATLNAAIAAVVVAASSAVGVLLVIGYLVIPGSAARLIARTPVGMVAVAMGTGIVAAVIGVVVMTLDLPRQVSPQAAVSLSLIAVFALAIAVAHLRPRNRKLYMKASLADA
;
A
#
# COMPACT_ATOMS: atom_id res chain seq x y z
N VAL A 1 26.04 -10.43 -8.60
CA VAL A 1 24.99 -9.64 -7.91
C VAL A 1 24.70 -10.25 -6.54
N THR A 2 25.68 -10.30 -5.64
CA THR A 2 25.42 -10.90 -4.31
C THR A 2 26.07 -10.07 -3.21
N THR A 3 25.77 -8.80 -3.21
CA THR A 3 26.06 -7.98 -2.03
C THR A 3 24.89 -8.11 -1.06
N PRO A 4 25.13 -8.40 0.23
CA PRO A 4 24.07 -8.70 1.22
C PRO A 4 22.97 -7.64 1.29
N TYR A 5 23.29 -6.36 1.01
CA TYR A 5 22.34 -5.26 1.03
C TYR A 5 21.33 -5.30 -0.13
N LEU A 6 21.74 -5.71 -1.35
CA LEU A 6 20.82 -5.87 -2.49
C LEU A 6 19.85 -7.02 -2.27
N PHE A 7 20.30 -8.10 -1.65
CA PHE A 7 19.46 -9.24 -1.32
C PHE A 7 18.38 -8.86 -0.30
N ARG A 8 18.74 -8.12 0.75
CA ARG A 8 17.77 -7.61 1.74
C ARG A 8 16.77 -6.65 1.13
N ALA A 9 17.24 -5.72 0.28
CA ALA A 9 16.37 -4.82 -0.47
C ALA A 9 15.36 -5.58 -1.34
N LEU A 10 15.83 -6.58 -2.08
CA LEU A 10 14.97 -7.43 -2.90
C LEU A 10 13.94 -8.18 -2.05
N LEU A 11 14.34 -8.76 -0.91
CA LEU A 11 13.41 -9.46 -0.02
C LEU A 11 12.29 -8.54 0.48
N VAL A 12 12.62 -7.33 0.93
CA VAL A 12 11.60 -6.35 1.38
C VAL A 12 10.66 -5.99 0.24
N LEU A 13 11.18 -5.74 -0.96
CA LEU A 13 10.35 -5.41 -2.13
C LEU A 13 9.46 -6.57 -2.57
N LEU A 14 9.94 -7.82 -2.49
CA LEU A 14 9.14 -9.01 -2.77
C LEU A 14 8.01 -9.20 -1.75
N ILE A 15 8.32 -9.04 -0.45
CA ILE A 15 7.33 -9.05 0.61
C ILE A 15 6.27 -7.98 0.33
N LEU A 16 6.70 -6.77 0.00
CA LEU A 16 5.81 -5.66 -0.31
C LEU A 16 4.97 -5.93 -1.56
N GLY A 17 5.56 -6.55 -2.60
CA GLY A 17 4.83 -6.97 -3.80
C GLY A 17 3.72 -7.96 -3.51
N VAL A 18 3.97 -8.92 -2.61
CA VAL A 18 2.97 -9.93 -2.22
C VAL A 18 1.86 -9.30 -1.37
N ILE A 19 2.22 -8.60 -0.28
CA ILE A 19 1.22 -8.02 0.62
C ILE A 19 0.53 -6.80 0.01
N GLY A 20 1.28 -5.91 -0.63
CA GLY A 20 0.73 -4.77 -1.35
C GLY A 20 -0.24 -5.21 -2.44
N GLY A 21 0.09 -6.26 -3.19
CA GLY A 21 -0.82 -6.88 -4.16
C GLY A 21 -2.09 -7.43 -3.50
N GLY A 22 -1.95 -8.17 -2.41
CA GLY A 22 -3.10 -8.76 -1.70
C GLY A 22 -4.05 -7.74 -1.08
N VAL A 23 -3.50 -6.77 -0.32
CA VAL A 23 -4.25 -5.67 0.29
C VAL A 23 -4.75 -4.69 -0.77
N GLY A 24 -3.92 -4.35 -1.76
CA GLY A 24 -4.21 -3.40 -2.83
C GLY A 24 -5.38 -3.81 -3.72
N VAL A 25 -5.65 -5.10 -3.88
CA VAL A 25 -6.87 -5.55 -4.56
C VAL A 25 -8.11 -5.11 -3.80
N LEU A 26 -8.14 -5.27 -2.48
CA LEU A 26 -9.28 -4.81 -1.66
C LEU A 26 -9.38 -3.28 -1.65
N VAL A 27 -8.26 -2.58 -1.59
CA VAL A 27 -8.19 -1.12 -1.71
C VAL A 27 -8.85 -0.67 -3.02
N ASN A 28 -8.46 -1.26 -4.13
CA ASN A 28 -8.99 -0.91 -5.46
C ASN A 28 -10.47 -1.32 -5.65
N LEU A 29 -10.89 -2.49 -5.16
CA LEU A 29 -12.28 -2.93 -5.23
C LEU A 29 -13.22 -2.06 -4.40
N ARG A 30 -12.70 -1.41 -3.34
CA ARG A 30 -13.47 -0.58 -2.42
C ARG A 30 -13.27 0.92 -2.65
N ALA A 31 -12.51 1.32 -3.69
CA ALA A 31 -12.15 2.71 -3.98
C ALA A 31 -11.58 3.44 -2.75
N MET A 32 -10.63 2.81 -2.04
CA MET A 32 -10.02 3.32 -0.81
C MET A 32 -8.58 3.84 -1.03
N GLU A 33 -8.23 4.20 -2.26
CA GLU A 33 -6.89 4.71 -2.62
C GLU A 33 -6.54 5.96 -1.82
N PHE A 34 -7.49 6.87 -1.63
CA PHE A 34 -7.30 8.07 -0.82
C PHE A 34 -7.13 7.76 0.68
N SER A 35 -7.77 6.69 1.16
CA SER A 35 -7.56 6.20 2.53
C SER A 35 -6.15 5.63 2.73
N VAL A 36 -5.58 4.99 1.70
CA VAL A 36 -4.18 4.55 1.71
C VAL A 36 -3.25 5.75 1.84
N GLU A 37 -3.45 6.78 1.01
CA GLU A 37 -2.66 8.00 1.04
C GLU A 37 -2.73 8.67 2.42
N ALA A 38 -3.94 8.78 2.98
CA ALA A 38 -4.14 9.34 4.31
C ALA A 38 -3.39 8.56 5.40
N LEU A 39 -3.47 7.22 5.39
CA LEU A 39 -2.76 6.40 6.38
C LEU A 39 -1.24 6.49 6.23
N VAL A 40 -0.74 6.51 4.99
CA VAL A 40 0.70 6.60 4.72
C VAL A 40 1.27 7.91 5.26
N HIS A 41 0.60 9.03 5.04
CA HIS A 41 1.05 10.33 5.56
C HIS A 41 0.77 10.50 7.07
N SER A 42 -0.28 9.87 7.60
CA SER A 42 -0.62 9.94 9.03
C SER A 42 0.39 9.22 9.93
N VAL A 43 1.23 8.34 9.40
CA VAL A 43 2.26 7.64 10.18
C VAL A 43 3.45 8.53 10.50
N PHE A 44 3.64 9.63 9.77
CA PHE A 44 4.79 10.51 9.89
C PHE A 44 5.07 11.02 11.31
N PRO A 45 4.09 11.55 12.09
CA PRO A 45 4.35 11.98 13.46
C PRO A 45 4.85 10.84 14.36
N GLY A 46 4.35 9.61 14.13
CA GLY A 46 4.82 8.44 14.88
C GLY A 46 6.28 8.08 14.60
N MET A 47 6.70 8.23 13.34
CA MET A 47 8.10 8.02 12.97
C MET A 47 9.01 9.08 13.60
N VAL A 48 8.57 10.36 13.60
CA VAL A 48 9.32 11.48 14.20
C VAL A 48 9.49 11.26 15.71
N VAL A 49 8.41 11.00 16.43
CA VAL A 49 8.45 10.74 17.88
C VAL A 49 9.25 9.48 18.19
N GLY A 50 9.05 8.41 17.42
CA GLY A 50 9.79 7.17 17.57
C GLY A 50 11.30 7.38 17.41
N LEU A 51 11.71 8.17 16.41
CA LEU A 51 13.12 8.54 16.20
C LEU A 51 13.67 9.35 17.36
N ALA A 52 12.90 10.33 17.87
CA ALA A 52 13.32 11.21 18.97
C ALA A 52 13.53 10.47 20.29
N VAL A 53 12.66 9.48 20.62
CA VAL A 53 12.67 8.78 21.90
C VAL A 53 13.54 7.53 21.87
N GLY A 54 13.50 6.76 20.78
CA GLY A 54 14.16 5.45 20.67
C GLY A 54 15.20 5.36 19.56
N GLY A 55 15.58 6.49 18.94
CA GLY A 55 16.47 6.49 17.81
C GLY A 55 15.91 5.72 16.62
N ILE A 56 16.80 5.19 15.80
CA ILE A 56 16.43 4.44 14.59
C ILE A 56 15.52 3.22 14.88
N ASP A 57 15.71 2.58 16.03
CA ASP A 57 14.93 1.42 16.46
C ASP A 57 13.52 1.77 16.95
N GLY A 58 13.30 3.01 17.36
CA GLY A 58 12.01 3.55 17.78
C GLY A 58 11.06 3.89 16.65
N ILE A 59 11.55 4.01 15.41
CA ILE A 59 10.75 4.43 14.26
C ILE A 59 9.55 3.50 14.02
N ILE A 60 9.76 2.20 13.98
CA ILE A 60 8.71 1.22 13.69
C ILE A 60 7.67 1.14 14.82
N PRO A 61 8.04 1.03 16.11
CA PRO A 61 7.06 1.09 17.19
C PRO A 61 6.25 2.39 17.21
N GLY A 62 6.92 3.54 17.05
CA GLY A 62 6.26 4.84 16.98
C GLY A 62 5.29 4.94 15.80
N ALA A 63 5.73 4.53 14.62
CA ALA A 63 4.89 4.42 13.44
C ALA A 63 3.66 3.53 13.68
N GLY A 64 3.84 2.37 14.34
CA GLY A 64 2.78 1.40 14.61
C GLY A 64 1.69 1.96 15.52
N ILE A 65 2.07 2.66 16.58
CA ILE A 65 1.10 3.29 17.50
C ILE A 65 0.26 4.34 16.75
N VAL A 66 0.92 5.23 16.02
CA VAL A 66 0.21 6.31 15.32
C VAL A 66 -0.58 5.78 14.13
N ALA A 67 -0.10 4.74 13.43
CA ALA A 67 -0.84 4.06 12.36
C ALA A 67 -2.15 3.46 12.89
N ALA A 68 -2.12 2.84 14.08
CA ALA A 68 -3.33 2.30 14.71
C ALA A 68 -4.33 3.41 15.07
N LEU A 69 -3.85 4.52 15.63
CA LEU A 69 -4.68 5.70 15.94
C LEU A 69 -5.27 6.32 14.68
N ALA A 70 -4.48 6.46 13.62
CA ALA A 70 -4.93 7.00 12.34
C ALA A 70 -5.97 6.09 11.67
N ALA A 71 -5.76 4.77 11.67
CA ALA A 71 -6.71 3.79 11.15
C ALA A 71 -8.04 3.84 11.91
N PHE A 72 -7.99 4.00 13.22
CA PHE A 72 -9.17 4.20 14.05
C PHE A 72 -9.88 5.52 13.70
N ALA A 73 -9.14 6.64 13.71
CA ALA A 73 -9.68 7.95 13.36
C ALA A 73 -10.33 7.95 11.97
N LEU A 74 -9.67 7.36 10.99
CA LEU A 74 -10.17 7.25 9.61
C LEU A 74 -11.47 6.43 9.55
N THR A 75 -11.55 5.31 10.26
CA THR A 75 -12.77 4.49 10.33
C THR A 75 -13.95 5.27 10.87
N PHE A 76 -13.75 6.11 11.89
CA PHE A 76 -14.81 6.94 12.44
C PHE A 76 -15.14 8.16 11.57
N ALA A 77 -14.14 8.80 10.98
CA ALA A 77 -14.35 9.95 10.09
C ALA A 77 -15.16 9.57 8.83
N THR A 78 -15.02 8.33 8.34
CA THR A 78 -15.73 7.85 7.15
C THR A 78 -17.01 7.07 7.46
N LYS A 79 -17.40 6.92 8.75
CA LYS A 79 -18.52 6.07 9.18
C LYS A 79 -19.87 6.46 8.60
N LYS A 80 -20.20 7.75 8.56
CA LYS A 80 -21.53 8.24 8.13
C LYS A 80 -21.64 8.41 6.61
N HIS A 81 -20.59 8.81 5.97
CA HIS A 81 -20.47 8.94 4.53
C HIS A 81 -19.04 8.54 4.19
N ALA A 82 -18.83 7.73 3.17
CA ALA A 82 -17.50 7.50 2.61
C ALA A 82 -17.00 8.81 1.99
N SER A 83 -16.70 9.77 2.85
CA SER A 83 -16.45 11.17 2.50
C SER A 83 -14.94 11.36 2.38
N GLU A 84 -14.50 11.72 1.20
CA GLU A 84 -13.14 12.18 0.95
C GLU A 84 -12.73 13.31 1.90
N ALA A 85 -13.69 14.17 2.29
CA ALA A 85 -13.46 15.25 3.25
C ALA A 85 -13.04 14.73 4.63
N GLY A 86 -13.68 13.67 5.15
CA GLY A 86 -13.27 13.04 6.41
C GLY A 86 -11.87 12.47 6.35
N THR A 87 -11.53 11.84 5.24
CA THR A 87 -10.19 11.31 4.97
C THR A 87 -9.15 12.43 4.89
N ALA A 88 -9.48 13.54 4.20
CA ALA A 88 -8.61 14.72 4.10
C ALA A 88 -8.34 15.37 5.47
N VAL A 89 -9.35 15.46 6.33
CA VAL A 89 -9.18 15.99 7.69
C VAL A 89 -8.23 15.12 8.51
N VAL A 90 -8.36 13.79 8.46
CA VAL A 90 -7.44 12.89 9.16
C VAL A 90 -6.02 13.05 8.61
N LEU A 91 -5.86 13.04 7.28
CA LEU A 91 -4.56 13.20 6.64
C LEU A 91 -3.88 14.50 7.08
N THR A 92 -4.56 15.63 6.89
CA THR A 92 -3.98 16.95 7.16
C THR A 92 -3.68 17.16 8.64
N SER A 93 -4.54 16.65 9.55
CA SER A 93 -4.34 16.76 10.99
C SER A 93 -3.11 15.98 11.45
N PHE A 94 -3.01 14.70 11.09
CA PHE A 94 -1.86 13.89 11.49
C PHE A 94 -0.57 14.37 10.82
N TYR A 95 -0.59 14.65 9.52
CA TYR A 95 0.58 15.15 8.83
C TYR A 95 1.04 16.49 9.37
N GLY A 96 0.12 17.44 9.60
CA GLY A 96 0.42 18.73 10.20
C GLY A 96 1.05 18.62 11.59
N ILE A 97 0.52 17.74 12.45
CA ILE A 97 1.14 17.43 13.75
C ILE A 97 2.57 16.89 13.54
N GLY A 98 2.76 16.00 12.60
CA GLY A 98 4.08 15.45 12.26
C GLY A 98 5.09 16.52 11.85
N VAL A 99 4.66 17.46 11.01
CA VAL A 99 5.50 18.60 10.58
C VAL A 99 5.87 19.49 11.77
N VAL A 100 4.91 19.84 12.63
CA VAL A 100 5.18 20.66 13.84
C VAL A 100 6.15 19.93 14.77
N LEU A 101 5.96 18.65 15.01
CA LEU A 101 6.87 17.85 15.83
C LEU A 101 8.26 17.76 15.22
N SER A 102 8.37 17.62 13.91
CA SER A 102 9.65 17.55 13.22
C SER A 102 10.48 18.81 13.39
N LEU A 103 9.82 19.98 13.37
CA LEU A 103 10.47 21.27 13.60
C LEU A 103 10.89 21.47 15.07
N SER A 104 10.21 20.79 16.01
CA SER A 104 10.48 20.91 17.44
C SER A 104 11.61 20.01 17.94
N VAL A 105 11.92 18.92 17.23
CA VAL A 105 12.87 17.88 17.66
C VAL A 105 14.32 18.24 17.34
N GLY A 106 14.58 19.38 16.65
CA GLY A 106 15.94 19.87 16.37
C GLY A 106 16.49 19.41 15.00
N ASP A 107 17.80 19.49 14.81
CA ASP A 107 18.50 19.42 13.52
C ASP A 107 18.54 18.01 12.88
N TYR A 108 17.40 17.32 12.83
CA TYR A 108 17.22 16.01 12.18
C TYR A 108 16.71 16.12 10.73
N SER A 109 16.82 17.29 10.08
CA SER A 109 16.27 17.55 8.74
C SER A 109 16.66 16.49 7.72
N GLY A 110 17.92 16.11 7.64
CA GLY A 110 18.38 15.06 6.73
C GLY A 110 17.89 13.64 7.10
N GLN A 111 17.57 13.37 8.36
CA GLN A 111 16.98 12.08 8.79
C GLN A 111 15.49 12.03 8.50
N LEU A 112 14.79 13.15 8.60
CA LEU A 112 13.36 13.26 8.29
C LEU A 112 13.11 13.10 6.80
N ASP A 113 13.92 13.69 5.94
CA ASP A 113 13.89 13.46 4.50
C ASP A 113 14.10 11.97 4.19
N ALA A 114 15.03 11.33 4.90
CA ALA A 114 15.27 9.90 4.75
C ALA A 114 14.09 9.04 5.19
N LEU A 115 13.23 9.49 6.12
CA LEU A 115 12.00 8.77 6.49
C LEU A 115 10.95 8.87 5.39
N MET A 116 10.83 10.00 4.70
CA MET A 116 9.89 10.17 3.60
C MET A 116 10.31 9.38 2.35
N PHE A 117 11.58 9.45 1.99
CA PHE A 117 12.10 8.77 0.79
C PHE A 117 12.55 7.33 1.05
N GLY A 118 12.78 6.96 2.32
CA GLY A 118 13.25 5.63 2.71
C GLY A 118 14.76 5.42 2.49
N ARG A 119 15.27 4.33 3.05
CA ARG A 119 16.66 3.87 2.89
C ARG A 119 16.67 2.39 2.51
N LEU A 120 16.30 2.11 1.26
CA LEU A 120 16.11 0.74 0.78
C LEU A 120 17.38 -0.13 0.90
N LEU A 121 18.55 0.47 0.75
CA LEU A 121 19.82 -0.25 0.83
C LEU A 121 20.38 -0.39 2.26
N ASP A 122 19.79 0.33 3.24
CA ASP A 122 20.20 0.32 4.66
C ASP A 122 19.29 -0.58 5.52
N VAL A 123 18.65 -1.58 4.93
CA VAL A 123 17.76 -2.48 5.67
C VAL A 123 18.57 -3.43 6.54
N THR A 124 18.37 -3.34 7.86
CA THR A 124 18.96 -4.26 8.85
C THR A 124 18.11 -5.51 9.02
N ASP A 125 18.69 -6.60 9.54
CA ASP A 125 17.96 -7.85 9.79
C ASP A 125 16.79 -7.64 10.76
N LYS A 126 16.94 -6.76 11.76
CA LYS A 126 15.88 -6.41 12.71
C LYS A 126 14.70 -5.74 12.00
N ARG A 127 14.95 -4.80 11.08
CA ARG A 127 13.90 -4.13 10.29
C ARG A 127 13.22 -5.09 9.31
N LEU A 128 14.00 -5.98 8.69
CA LEU A 128 13.45 -7.03 7.83
C LEU A 128 12.50 -7.94 8.62
N TYR A 129 12.91 -8.39 9.81
CA TYR A 129 12.06 -9.21 10.69
C TYR A 129 10.77 -8.47 11.08
N GLN A 130 10.87 -7.19 11.49
CA GLN A 130 9.70 -6.37 11.82
C GLN A 130 8.76 -6.21 10.62
N ALA A 131 9.31 -5.97 9.42
CA ALA A 131 8.54 -5.89 8.19
C ALA A 131 7.79 -7.21 7.90
N VAL A 132 8.46 -8.36 8.07
CA VAL A 132 7.83 -9.68 7.89
C VAL A 132 6.68 -9.88 8.89
N VAL A 133 6.88 -9.54 10.16
CA VAL A 133 5.83 -9.67 11.20
C VAL A 133 4.61 -8.82 10.84
N CYS A 134 4.81 -7.54 10.52
CA CYS A 134 3.71 -6.66 10.09
C CYS A 134 3.04 -7.17 8.81
N ALA A 135 3.81 -7.71 7.87
CA ALA A 135 3.33 -8.33 6.64
C ALA A 135 2.41 -9.52 6.91
N VAL A 136 2.82 -10.41 7.79
CA VAL A 136 2.03 -11.58 8.19
C VAL A 136 0.74 -11.15 8.88
N ILE A 137 0.80 -10.13 9.75
CA ILE A 137 -0.39 -9.56 10.40
C ILE A 137 -1.36 -9.00 9.37
N ALA A 138 -0.88 -8.19 8.42
CA ALA A 138 -1.71 -7.63 7.35
C ALA A 138 -2.38 -8.71 6.52
N LEU A 139 -1.62 -9.74 6.11
CA LEU A 139 -2.14 -10.85 5.32
C LEU A 139 -3.17 -11.66 6.11
N ALA A 140 -2.92 -11.94 7.38
CA ALA A 140 -3.86 -12.64 8.26
C ALA A 140 -5.19 -11.89 8.39
N ILE A 141 -5.15 -10.55 8.58
CA ILE A 141 -6.34 -9.71 8.62
C ILE A 141 -7.11 -9.79 7.31
N VAL A 142 -6.43 -9.69 6.16
CA VAL A 142 -7.05 -9.76 4.83
C VAL A 142 -7.69 -11.12 4.59
N VAL A 143 -6.97 -12.22 4.84
CA VAL A 143 -7.48 -13.58 4.63
C VAL A 143 -8.71 -13.85 5.52
N TYR A 144 -8.64 -13.48 6.81
CA TYR A 144 -9.73 -13.65 7.75
C TYR A 144 -10.98 -12.84 7.36
N SER A 145 -10.78 -11.60 6.91
CA SER A 145 -11.89 -10.68 6.55
C SER A 145 -12.33 -10.79 5.09
N TRP A 146 -11.64 -11.57 4.24
CA TRP A 146 -11.79 -11.63 2.80
C TRP A 146 -13.23 -11.65 2.31
N ARG A 147 -14.02 -12.63 2.80
CA ARG A 147 -15.42 -12.79 2.38
C ARG A 147 -16.28 -11.56 2.68
N LYS A 148 -16.08 -10.97 3.87
CA LYS A 148 -16.80 -9.76 4.30
C LYS A 148 -16.37 -8.55 3.49
N GLN A 149 -15.06 -8.41 3.20
CA GLN A 149 -14.53 -7.35 2.37
C GLN A 149 -15.10 -7.37 0.96
N ILE A 150 -15.13 -8.54 0.32
CA ILE A 150 -15.70 -8.73 -1.01
C ILE A 150 -17.21 -8.43 -1.00
N SER A 151 -17.98 -8.92 -0.02
CA SER A 151 -19.40 -8.61 0.10
C SER A 151 -19.66 -7.10 0.16
N VAL A 152 -18.92 -6.39 1.01
CA VAL A 152 -19.05 -4.91 1.14
C VAL A 152 -18.56 -4.17 -0.11
N ALA A 153 -17.58 -4.72 -0.83
CA ALA A 153 -17.07 -4.13 -2.07
C ALA A 153 -18.10 -4.17 -3.21
N PHE A 154 -18.90 -5.23 -3.28
CA PHE A 154 -19.92 -5.37 -4.31
C PHE A 154 -21.24 -4.66 -3.96
N ASP A 155 -21.71 -4.81 -2.73
CA ASP A 155 -22.95 -4.15 -2.28
C ASP A 155 -22.92 -3.93 -0.76
N ARG A 156 -22.67 -2.67 -0.39
CA ARG A 156 -22.64 -2.23 1.01
C ARG A 156 -24.00 -2.34 1.70
N THR A 157 -25.08 -2.05 0.97
CA THR A 157 -26.46 -2.07 1.47
C THR A 157 -26.89 -3.50 1.75
N PHE A 158 -26.60 -4.40 0.81
CA PHE A 158 -26.85 -5.84 0.99
C PHE A 158 -26.05 -6.40 2.17
N ALA A 159 -24.78 -6.05 2.30
CA ALA A 159 -23.96 -6.49 3.43
C ALA A 159 -24.55 -6.01 4.80
N GLN A 160 -25.11 -4.80 4.84
CA GLN A 160 -25.81 -4.30 6.04
C GLN A 160 -27.09 -5.08 6.33
N SER A 161 -27.88 -5.41 5.32
CA SER A 161 -29.10 -6.22 5.49
C SER A 161 -28.82 -7.61 6.06
N GLN A 162 -27.66 -8.18 5.74
CA GLN A 162 -27.13 -9.43 6.30
C GLN A 162 -26.55 -9.27 7.73
N LYS A 163 -26.86 -8.16 8.43
CA LYS A 163 -26.36 -7.85 9.78
C LYS A 163 -24.83 -7.79 9.86
N SER A 164 -24.13 -7.61 8.73
CA SER A 164 -22.67 -7.40 8.73
C SER A 164 -22.36 -5.99 9.28
N ASN A 165 -21.48 -5.93 10.28
CA ASN A 165 -21.01 -4.64 10.80
C ASN A 165 -19.99 -4.05 9.81
N THR A 166 -20.48 -3.21 8.88
CA THR A 166 -19.65 -2.59 7.84
C THR A 166 -18.56 -1.70 8.41
N VAL A 167 -18.79 -1.08 9.58
CA VAL A 167 -17.76 -0.27 10.26
C VAL A 167 -16.59 -1.14 10.71
N LEU A 168 -16.88 -2.33 11.24
CA LEU A 168 -15.83 -3.28 11.62
C LEU A 168 -15.07 -3.79 10.39
N VAL A 169 -15.77 -4.02 9.28
CA VAL A 169 -15.13 -4.42 8.01
C VAL A 169 -14.22 -3.31 7.49
N ASP A 170 -14.66 -2.04 7.56
CA ASP A 170 -13.82 -0.87 7.21
C ASP A 170 -12.61 -0.77 8.13
N ALA A 171 -12.80 -0.95 9.44
CA ALA A 171 -11.71 -0.93 10.43
C ALA A 171 -10.66 -2.03 10.16
N THR A 172 -11.09 -3.25 9.80
CA THR A 172 -10.16 -4.34 9.48
C THR A 172 -9.33 -4.05 8.22
N LEU A 173 -9.90 -3.40 7.20
CA LEU A 173 -9.13 -3.02 6.02
C LEU A 173 -8.17 -1.87 6.33
N ASN A 174 -8.61 -0.83 7.04
CA ASN A 174 -7.73 0.25 7.49
C ASN A 174 -6.58 -0.27 8.36
N ALA A 175 -6.85 -1.25 9.24
CA ALA A 175 -5.81 -1.90 10.05
C ALA A 175 -4.82 -2.71 9.19
N ALA A 176 -5.30 -3.41 8.15
CA ALA A 176 -4.43 -4.12 7.21
C ALA A 176 -3.54 -3.14 6.42
N ILE A 177 -4.10 -2.04 5.92
CA ILE A 177 -3.35 -0.98 5.23
C ILE A 177 -2.31 -0.39 6.18
N ALA A 178 -2.69 -0.04 7.41
CA ALA A 178 -1.79 0.50 8.43
C ALA A 178 -0.62 -0.46 8.72
N ALA A 179 -0.87 -1.76 8.83
CA ALA A 179 0.17 -2.76 9.03
C ALA A 179 1.16 -2.84 7.84
N VAL A 180 0.65 -2.75 6.59
CA VAL A 180 1.52 -2.69 5.40
C VAL A 180 2.36 -1.41 5.39
N VAL A 181 1.75 -0.27 5.73
CA VAL A 181 2.44 1.02 5.80
C VAL A 181 3.57 0.98 6.82
N VAL A 182 3.32 0.45 8.01
CA VAL A 182 4.34 0.31 9.06
C VAL A 182 5.45 -0.64 8.62
N ALA A 183 5.10 -1.78 7.99
CA ALA A 183 6.08 -2.74 7.48
C ALA A 183 7.05 -2.10 6.49
N ALA A 184 6.55 -1.22 5.64
CA ALA A 184 7.28 -0.70 4.49
C ALA A 184 7.93 0.67 4.72
N SER A 185 7.34 1.52 5.58
CA SER A 185 7.75 2.93 5.74
C SER A 185 9.21 3.10 6.11
N SER A 186 9.74 2.24 6.98
CA SER A 186 11.13 2.35 7.46
C SER A 186 12.18 1.91 6.44
N ALA A 187 11.80 1.08 5.47
CA ALA A 187 12.72 0.51 4.48
C ALA A 187 12.62 1.20 3.13
N VAL A 188 11.40 1.42 2.67
CA VAL A 188 11.10 1.77 1.27
C VAL A 188 10.70 3.24 1.14
N GLY A 189 10.27 3.84 2.23
CA GLY A 189 9.76 5.21 2.27
C GLY A 189 8.26 5.31 1.95
N VAL A 190 7.69 6.39 2.43
CA VAL A 190 6.25 6.65 2.40
C VAL A 190 5.68 6.63 0.97
N LEU A 191 6.35 7.28 0.02
CA LEU A 191 5.87 7.44 -1.35
C LEU A 191 5.78 6.11 -2.12
N LEU A 192 6.78 5.23 -1.98
CA LEU A 192 6.80 3.97 -2.70
C LEU A 192 5.76 2.98 -2.17
N VAL A 193 5.39 3.09 -0.89
CA VAL A 193 4.34 2.26 -0.27
C VAL A 193 2.99 2.48 -0.95
N ILE A 194 2.63 3.75 -1.25
CA ILE A 194 1.40 4.08 -1.98
C ILE A 194 1.41 3.38 -3.35
N GLY A 195 2.53 3.47 -4.07
CA GLY A 195 2.71 2.80 -5.36
C GLY A 195 2.43 1.30 -5.29
N TYR A 196 2.97 0.60 -4.29
CA TYR A 196 2.76 -0.84 -4.12
C TYR A 196 1.34 -1.22 -3.69
N LEU A 197 0.64 -0.36 -2.95
CA LEU A 197 -0.74 -0.63 -2.55
C LEU A 197 -1.77 -0.32 -3.64
N VAL A 198 -1.49 0.64 -4.52
CA VAL A 198 -2.46 1.11 -5.51
C VAL A 198 -2.22 0.51 -6.90
N ILE A 199 -0.98 0.58 -7.41
CA ILE A 199 -0.66 0.24 -8.80
C ILE A 199 -0.92 -1.23 -9.13
N PRO A 200 -0.46 -2.23 -8.33
CA PRO A 200 -0.70 -3.63 -8.64
C PRO A 200 -2.18 -4.02 -8.64
N GLY A 201 -2.97 -3.46 -7.70
CA GLY A 201 -4.41 -3.66 -7.64
C GLY A 201 -5.12 -3.10 -8.88
N SER A 202 -4.75 -1.90 -9.30
CA SER A 202 -5.28 -1.25 -10.51
C SER A 202 -4.90 -2.02 -11.79
N ALA A 203 -3.66 -2.48 -11.91
CA ALA A 203 -3.22 -3.33 -13.02
C ALA A 203 -3.99 -4.65 -13.09
N ALA A 204 -4.21 -5.28 -11.93
CA ALA A 204 -4.96 -6.52 -11.84
C ALA A 204 -6.42 -6.36 -12.25
N ARG A 205 -7.06 -5.23 -11.92
CA ARG A 205 -8.43 -4.92 -12.32
C ARG A 205 -8.61 -4.84 -13.83
N LEU A 206 -7.58 -4.43 -14.58
CA LEU A 206 -7.62 -4.37 -16.04
C LEU A 206 -7.54 -5.76 -16.70
N ILE A 207 -6.86 -6.72 -16.05
CA ILE A 207 -6.51 -8.00 -16.66
C ILE A 207 -7.36 -9.15 -16.13
N ALA A 208 -7.61 -9.20 -14.82
CA ALA A 208 -8.29 -10.31 -14.17
C ALA A 208 -9.82 -10.19 -14.24
N ARG A 209 -10.49 -11.35 -14.23
CA ARG A 209 -11.96 -11.43 -14.29
C ARG A 209 -12.61 -11.83 -12.96
N THR A 210 -11.82 -12.28 -12.01
CA THR A 210 -12.30 -12.74 -10.69
C THR A 210 -11.49 -12.09 -9.57
N PRO A 211 -12.05 -11.84 -8.39
CA PRO A 211 -11.33 -11.25 -7.27
C PRO A 211 -10.07 -12.05 -6.87
N VAL A 212 -10.14 -13.37 -6.90
CA VAL A 212 -8.99 -14.23 -6.61
C VAL A 212 -7.93 -14.11 -7.72
N GLY A 213 -8.36 -14.06 -8.99
CA GLY A 213 -7.47 -13.81 -10.12
C GLY A 213 -6.81 -12.44 -10.03
N MET A 214 -7.52 -11.41 -9.52
CA MET A 214 -6.94 -10.10 -9.26
C MET A 214 -5.79 -10.18 -8.25
N VAL A 215 -5.94 -10.97 -7.17
CA VAL A 215 -4.86 -11.12 -6.17
C VAL A 215 -3.62 -11.74 -6.81
N ALA A 216 -3.77 -12.80 -7.60
CA ALA A 216 -2.64 -13.45 -8.25
C ALA A 216 -1.92 -12.49 -9.25
N VAL A 217 -2.69 -11.75 -10.05
CA VAL A 217 -2.13 -10.77 -11.00
C VAL A 217 -1.47 -9.60 -10.25
N ALA A 218 -2.09 -9.08 -9.18
CA ALA A 218 -1.54 -7.99 -8.39
C ALA A 218 -0.22 -8.38 -7.70
N MET A 219 -0.18 -9.57 -7.08
CA MET A 219 1.07 -10.10 -6.51
C MET A 219 2.14 -10.27 -7.58
N GLY A 220 1.78 -10.84 -8.73
CA GLY A 220 2.71 -11.01 -9.86
C GLY A 220 3.27 -9.67 -10.36
N THR A 221 2.41 -8.66 -10.54
CA THR A 221 2.84 -7.30 -10.93
C THR A 221 3.77 -6.67 -9.91
N GLY A 222 3.48 -6.79 -8.62
CA GLY A 222 4.34 -6.26 -7.55
C GLY A 222 5.71 -6.96 -7.52
N ILE A 223 5.74 -8.28 -7.65
CA ILE A 223 6.97 -9.07 -7.71
C ILE A 223 7.81 -8.71 -8.95
N VAL A 224 7.19 -8.64 -10.12
CA VAL A 224 7.89 -8.29 -11.38
C VAL A 224 8.48 -6.88 -11.28
N ALA A 225 7.72 -5.91 -10.76
CA ALA A 225 8.22 -4.55 -10.57
C ALA A 225 9.40 -4.50 -9.57
N ALA A 226 9.36 -5.29 -8.49
CA ALA A 226 10.47 -5.41 -7.54
C ALA A 226 11.75 -5.93 -8.21
N VAL A 227 11.63 -7.01 -8.98
CA VAL A 227 12.78 -7.61 -9.68
C VAL A 227 13.35 -6.65 -10.73
N ILE A 228 12.50 -6.04 -11.57
CA ILE A 228 12.94 -5.06 -12.57
C ILE A 228 13.61 -3.87 -11.87
N GLY A 229 13.02 -3.33 -10.78
CA GLY A 229 13.60 -2.22 -10.03
C GLY A 229 15.00 -2.53 -9.51
N VAL A 230 15.20 -3.72 -8.93
CA VAL A 230 16.53 -4.15 -8.45
C VAL A 230 17.50 -4.34 -9.63
N VAL A 231 17.06 -4.92 -10.75
CA VAL A 231 17.92 -5.04 -11.95
C VAL A 231 18.34 -3.66 -12.47
N VAL A 232 17.41 -2.70 -12.54
CA VAL A 232 17.73 -1.33 -12.98
C VAL A 232 18.76 -0.66 -12.07
N MET A 233 18.71 -0.93 -10.74
CA MET A 233 19.73 -0.42 -9.80
C MET A 233 21.13 -0.99 -10.05
N THR A 234 21.24 -2.18 -10.65
CA THR A 234 22.54 -2.83 -10.93
C THR A 234 23.12 -2.46 -12.30
N LEU A 235 22.38 -1.69 -13.11
CA LEU A 235 22.87 -1.23 -14.41
C LEU A 235 23.73 0.03 -14.22
N ASP A 236 24.89 0.06 -14.87
CA ASP A 236 25.77 1.23 -14.92
C ASP A 236 25.16 2.28 -15.87
N LEU A 237 24.21 3.08 -15.33
CA LEU A 237 23.60 4.18 -16.06
C LEU A 237 24.46 5.45 -15.98
N PRO A 238 24.47 6.31 -17.01
CA PRO A 238 25.23 7.57 -17.03
C PRO A 238 24.86 8.53 -15.90
N ARG A 239 23.65 8.38 -15.33
CA ARG A 239 23.18 9.05 -14.13
C ARG A 239 22.73 8.01 -13.11
N GLN A 240 23.23 8.12 -11.89
CA GLN A 240 22.78 7.27 -10.79
C GLN A 240 21.32 7.56 -10.48
N VAL A 241 20.47 6.56 -10.62
CA VAL A 241 19.05 6.64 -10.28
C VAL A 241 18.89 6.19 -8.83
N SER A 242 18.14 6.94 -8.02
CA SER A 242 17.89 6.52 -6.65
C SER A 242 17.12 5.18 -6.64
N PRO A 243 17.41 4.28 -5.67
CA PRO A 243 16.75 2.98 -5.58
C PRO A 243 15.22 3.06 -5.62
N GLN A 244 14.65 4.03 -4.93
CA GLN A 244 13.21 4.26 -4.87
C GLN A 244 12.65 4.67 -6.23
N ALA A 245 13.36 5.55 -6.96
CA ALA A 245 12.94 5.96 -8.29
C ALA A 245 12.98 4.80 -9.29
N ALA A 246 14.02 3.94 -9.23
CA ALA A 246 14.10 2.76 -10.08
C ALA A 246 12.90 1.82 -9.89
N VAL A 247 12.51 1.56 -8.63
CA VAL A 247 11.34 0.71 -8.32
C VAL A 247 10.03 1.39 -8.71
N SER A 248 9.89 2.70 -8.46
CA SER A 248 8.67 3.43 -8.85
C SER A 248 8.48 3.45 -10.36
N LEU A 249 9.53 3.69 -11.13
CA LEU A 249 9.49 3.63 -12.60
C LEU A 249 9.15 2.22 -13.09
N SER A 250 9.65 1.19 -12.42
CA SER A 250 9.33 -0.20 -12.75
C SER A 250 7.85 -0.51 -12.52
N LEU A 251 7.24 -0.01 -11.41
CA LEU A 251 5.80 -0.13 -11.16
C LEU A 251 4.99 0.55 -12.25
N ILE A 252 5.37 1.76 -12.65
CA ILE A 252 4.71 2.51 -13.72
C ILE A 252 4.84 1.77 -15.05
N ALA A 253 6.01 1.24 -15.39
CA ALA A 253 6.24 0.50 -16.62
C ALA A 253 5.39 -0.78 -16.69
N VAL A 254 5.32 -1.54 -15.58
CA VAL A 254 4.47 -2.75 -15.50
C VAL A 254 2.98 -2.39 -15.60
N PHE A 255 2.56 -1.27 -15.02
CA PHE A 255 1.19 -0.77 -15.15
C PHE A 255 0.86 -0.37 -16.60
N ALA A 256 1.76 0.36 -17.27
CA ALA A 256 1.61 0.71 -18.68
C ALA A 256 1.51 -0.54 -19.57
N LEU A 257 2.31 -1.56 -19.28
CA LEU A 257 2.21 -2.87 -19.95
C LEU A 257 0.85 -3.53 -19.70
N ALA A 258 0.34 -3.48 -18.47
CA ALA A 258 -0.98 -4.00 -18.14
C ALA A 258 -2.10 -3.31 -18.94
N ILE A 259 -2.02 -1.99 -19.12
CA ILE A 259 -2.93 -1.21 -19.97
C ILE A 259 -2.82 -1.69 -21.43
N ALA A 260 -1.61 -1.80 -21.96
CA ALA A 260 -1.39 -2.25 -23.34
C ALA A 260 -1.97 -3.65 -23.58
N VAL A 261 -1.73 -4.60 -22.65
CA VAL A 261 -2.29 -5.95 -22.72
C VAL A 261 -3.82 -5.93 -22.63
N ALA A 262 -4.40 -5.07 -21.80
CA ALA A 262 -5.86 -4.93 -21.69
C ALA A 262 -6.49 -4.40 -23.00
N HIS A 263 -5.82 -3.48 -23.68
CA HIS A 263 -6.28 -2.95 -24.98
C HIS A 263 -6.14 -3.95 -26.12
N LEU A 264 -5.11 -4.79 -26.12
CA LEU A 264 -4.87 -5.81 -27.14
C LEU A 264 -5.80 -7.02 -27.00
N ARG A 265 -6.42 -7.23 -25.83
CA ARG A 265 -7.39 -8.31 -25.64
C ARG A 265 -8.66 -8.01 -26.43
N PRO A 266 -9.08 -8.89 -27.35
CA PRO A 266 -10.32 -8.68 -28.09
C PRO A 266 -11.50 -8.61 -27.11
N ARG A 267 -12.09 -7.42 -27.01
CA ARG A 267 -13.32 -7.20 -26.24
C ARG A 267 -14.43 -7.97 -26.97
N ASN A 268 -14.87 -9.10 -26.41
CA ASN A 268 -15.95 -9.90 -26.99
C ASN A 268 -17.26 -9.10 -26.97
N ARG A 269 -17.39 -8.13 -27.89
CA ARG A 269 -18.60 -7.33 -28.15
C ARG A 269 -19.80 -8.20 -28.53
N LYS A 270 -19.57 -9.45 -28.98
CA LYS A 270 -20.63 -10.37 -29.42
C LYS A 270 -21.57 -10.83 -28.30
N LEU A 271 -21.14 -10.82 -27.04
CA LEU A 271 -22.01 -11.23 -25.92
C LEU A 271 -23.03 -10.15 -25.53
N TYR A 272 -22.65 -8.88 -25.59
CA TYR A 272 -23.56 -7.76 -25.26
C TYR A 272 -24.60 -7.54 -26.36
N MET A 273 -24.23 -7.73 -27.64
CA MET A 273 -25.17 -7.59 -28.75
C MET A 273 -26.18 -8.74 -28.80
N LYS A 274 -25.81 -9.98 -28.38
CA LYS A 274 -26.75 -11.10 -28.24
C LYS A 274 -27.74 -10.93 -27.07
N ALA A 275 -27.31 -10.36 -25.96
CA ALA A 275 -28.21 -10.06 -24.84
C ALA A 275 -29.22 -8.95 -25.20
N SER A 276 -28.76 -7.88 -25.85
CA SER A 276 -29.63 -6.79 -26.32
C SER A 276 -30.64 -7.22 -27.41
N LEU A 277 -30.34 -8.25 -28.20
CA LEU A 277 -31.26 -8.78 -29.22
C LEU A 277 -32.17 -9.89 -28.67
N ALA A 278 -31.92 -10.41 -27.46
CA ALA A 278 -32.79 -11.37 -26.79
C ALA A 278 -33.85 -10.71 -25.90
N ASP A 279 -33.66 -9.43 -25.56
CA ASP A 279 -34.59 -8.62 -24.77
C ASP A 279 -35.45 -7.66 -25.63
N ALA A 280 -35.34 -7.73 -26.95
CA ALA A 280 -36.16 -7.02 -27.94
C ALA A 280 -37.09 -7.99 -28.70
#